data_2e069bce0251566ef0b16e8d2e65b724
#
_entry.id   2e069bce0251566ef0b16e8d2e65b724
#
_cell.length_a   1.000
_cell.length_b   1.000
_cell.length_c   1.000
_cell.angle_alpha   90.00
_cell.angle_beta   90.00
_cell.angle_gamma   90.00
#
_symmetry.space_group_name_H-M   'P 1'
#
loop_
_entity.id
_entity.type
_entity.pdbx_description
1 polymer ?
#
loop_
_entity_poly.entity_id
_entity_poly.type
_entity_poly.pdbx_seq_one_letter_code
_entity_poly.pdbx_strand_id
1 'polypeptide(L)'
;MCCLHSIAQEKIANPNFDDSLAQKYEADDYGMRSYFLVILKTGKNKSQNQELLAKSMRGHLDNIKRLVENGKLVVAGPLGTNQKNYRGIFIFQGVESQEKLEAILATDQAIKNNFLAYEVYPWYGSAALPAYLPVSDKIWKKKP
;
A
#
# COMPACT_ATOMS: atom_id res chain seq x y z
N MET A 1 27.74 -13.57 -48.40
CA MET A 1 26.42 -12.89 -48.26
C MET A 1 26.14 -12.67 -46.76
N CYS A 2 26.47 -11.50 -46.24
CA CYS A 2 26.21 -11.14 -44.84
C CYS A 2 24.80 -10.54 -44.76
N CYS A 3 23.88 -11.24 -44.14
CA CYS A 3 22.59 -10.68 -43.77
C CYS A 3 22.78 -9.73 -42.56
N LEU A 4 22.76 -8.44 -42.84
CA LEU A 4 22.62 -7.41 -41.80
C LEU A 4 21.20 -7.49 -41.27
N HIS A 5 21.05 -8.08 -40.09
CA HIS A 5 19.78 -7.96 -39.33
C HIS A 5 19.73 -6.52 -38.79
N SER A 6 18.93 -5.70 -39.47
CA SER A 6 18.55 -4.39 -38.94
C SER A 6 17.66 -4.64 -37.70
N ILE A 7 18.24 -4.45 -36.54
CA ILE A 7 17.42 -4.35 -35.30
C ILE A 7 16.68 -3.02 -35.43
N ALA A 8 15.41 -3.09 -35.81
CA ALA A 8 14.53 -1.94 -35.73
C ALA A 8 14.42 -1.56 -34.26
N GLN A 9 15.02 -0.44 -33.89
CA GLN A 9 14.88 0.14 -32.56
C GLN A 9 13.41 0.52 -32.39
N GLU A 10 12.70 -0.19 -31.52
CA GLU A 10 11.30 0.10 -31.23
C GLU A 10 11.19 1.57 -30.77
N LYS A 11 10.44 2.37 -31.52
CA LYS A 11 10.26 3.78 -31.21
C LYS A 11 9.41 3.88 -29.97
N ILE A 12 9.95 4.41 -28.87
CA ILE A 12 9.23 4.67 -27.64
C ILE A 12 8.00 5.55 -27.98
N ALA A 13 6.79 5.04 -27.69
CA ALA A 13 5.55 5.70 -28.05
C ALA A 13 5.28 6.99 -27.20
N ASN A 14 5.86 7.06 -25.99
CA ASN A 14 5.72 8.21 -25.09
C ASN A 14 6.93 9.16 -25.22
N PRO A 15 6.76 10.36 -25.78
CA PRO A 15 7.85 11.32 -25.93
C PRO A 15 8.34 11.90 -24.58
N ASN A 16 7.58 11.73 -23.51
CA ASN A 16 7.92 12.18 -22.16
C ASN A 16 8.50 11.06 -21.30
N PHE A 17 8.82 9.90 -21.88
CA PHE A 17 9.38 8.79 -21.14
C PHE A 17 10.71 9.17 -20.48
N ASP A 18 10.80 8.90 -19.18
CA ASP A 18 12.00 9.08 -18.36
C ASP A 18 12.40 7.73 -17.77
N ASP A 19 13.45 7.15 -18.34
CA ASP A 19 13.96 5.84 -17.93
C ASP A 19 14.43 5.82 -16.47
N SER A 20 15.07 6.89 -16.00
CA SER A 20 15.54 7.01 -14.61
C SER A 20 14.37 7.00 -13.62
N LEU A 21 13.27 7.66 -13.99
CA LEU A 21 12.08 7.71 -13.18
C LEU A 21 11.36 6.36 -13.19
N ALA A 22 11.28 5.71 -14.34
CA ALA A 22 10.70 4.38 -14.47
C ALA A 22 11.45 3.35 -13.60
N GLN A 23 12.78 3.36 -13.65
CA GLN A 23 13.61 2.50 -12.80
C GLN A 23 13.45 2.82 -11.31
N LYS A 24 13.44 4.10 -10.94
CA LYS A 24 13.25 4.54 -9.54
C LYS A 24 11.97 3.98 -8.93
N TYR A 25 10.89 3.93 -9.68
CA TYR A 25 9.59 3.44 -9.22
C TYR A 25 9.33 1.98 -9.59
N GLU A 26 10.31 1.29 -10.15
CA GLU A 26 10.20 -0.13 -10.57
C GLU A 26 9.00 -0.35 -11.50
N ALA A 27 8.83 0.59 -12.45
CA ALA A 27 7.78 0.54 -13.45
C ALA A 27 8.09 -0.49 -14.53
N ASP A 28 7.07 -1.20 -14.98
CA ASP A 28 7.14 -1.98 -16.21
C ASP A 28 6.94 -1.09 -17.46
N ASP A 29 6.88 -1.69 -18.63
CA ASP A 29 6.73 -0.99 -19.92
C ASP A 29 5.44 -0.15 -20.01
N TYR A 30 4.46 -0.41 -19.15
CA TYR A 30 3.19 0.32 -19.07
C TYR A 30 3.17 1.37 -17.94
N GLY A 31 4.29 1.57 -17.22
CA GLY A 31 4.37 2.46 -16.08
C GLY A 31 3.65 1.93 -14.84
N MET A 32 3.49 0.61 -14.76
CA MET A 32 2.72 -0.06 -13.72
C MET A 32 3.62 -0.96 -12.87
N ARG A 33 3.11 -1.36 -11.71
CA ARG A 33 3.71 -2.38 -10.83
C ARG A 33 2.68 -3.08 -9.96
N SER A 34 3.10 -4.18 -9.35
CA SER A 34 2.27 -4.94 -8.42
C SER A 34 2.29 -4.36 -7.01
N TYR A 35 1.11 -4.37 -6.40
CA TYR A 35 0.83 -4.00 -5.01
C TYR A 35 -0.07 -5.03 -4.36
N PHE A 36 -0.29 -4.87 -3.06
CA PHE A 36 -1.41 -5.51 -2.36
C PHE A 36 -2.36 -4.43 -1.85
N LEU A 37 -3.63 -4.57 -2.21
CA LEU A 37 -4.73 -3.83 -1.62
C LEU A 37 -5.27 -4.62 -0.43
N VAL A 38 -5.34 -3.99 0.73
CA VAL A 38 -5.96 -4.55 1.94
C VAL A 38 -7.18 -3.72 2.28
N ILE A 39 -8.32 -4.39 2.43
CA ILE A 39 -9.54 -3.79 2.94
C ILE A 39 -9.67 -4.19 4.41
N LEU A 40 -9.62 -3.20 5.29
CA LEU A 40 -9.86 -3.39 6.72
C LEU A 40 -11.37 -3.45 6.98
N LYS A 41 -11.77 -4.38 7.83
CA LYS A 41 -13.18 -4.61 8.24
C LYS A 41 -13.31 -4.58 9.74
N THR A 42 -14.54 -4.38 10.23
CA THR A 42 -14.85 -4.60 11.64
C THR A 42 -14.56 -6.05 12.02
N GLY A 43 -13.78 -6.24 13.07
CA GLY A 43 -13.40 -7.56 13.57
C GLY A 43 -14.50 -8.21 14.42
N LYS A 44 -14.18 -9.39 14.94
CA LYS A 44 -15.11 -10.23 15.72
C LYS A 44 -15.14 -9.85 17.21
N ASN A 45 -14.18 -9.06 17.69
CA ASN A 45 -14.11 -8.68 19.09
C ASN A 45 -15.24 -7.69 19.43
N LYS A 46 -16.13 -8.10 20.33
CA LYS A 46 -17.27 -7.31 20.83
C LYS A 46 -17.06 -6.84 22.28
N SER A 47 -15.83 -6.88 22.78
CA SER A 47 -15.50 -6.43 24.12
C SER A 47 -15.94 -5.00 24.36
N GLN A 48 -16.55 -4.73 25.52
CA GLN A 48 -16.90 -3.40 26.01
C GLN A 48 -15.73 -2.72 26.73
N ASN A 49 -14.55 -3.35 26.78
CA ASN A 49 -13.37 -2.79 27.42
C ASN A 49 -12.81 -1.64 26.57
N GLN A 50 -13.15 -0.43 26.94
CA GLN A 50 -12.76 0.80 26.23
C GLN A 50 -11.25 1.05 26.29
N GLU A 51 -10.60 0.64 27.38
CA GLU A 51 -9.13 0.77 27.52
C GLU A 51 -8.40 -0.15 26.52
N LEU A 52 -8.82 -1.41 26.42
CA LEU A 52 -8.27 -2.35 25.46
C LEU A 52 -8.49 -1.87 24.02
N LEU A 53 -9.68 -1.36 23.69
CA LEU A 53 -9.98 -0.81 22.38
C LEU A 53 -9.08 0.38 22.07
N ALA A 54 -8.97 1.35 22.98
CA ALA A 54 -8.15 2.55 22.81
C ALA A 54 -6.67 2.19 22.62
N LYS A 55 -6.16 1.25 23.42
CA LYS A 55 -4.77 0.74 23.31
C LYS A 55 -4.53 0.06 21.95
N SER A 56 -5.48 -0.77 21.51
CA SER A 56 -5.38 -1.46 20.23
C SER A 56 -5.37 -0.51 19.05
N MET A 57 -6.24 0.51 19.08
CA MET A 57 -6.31 1.51 18.01
C MET A 57 -5.06 2.42 18.00
N ARG A 58 -4.50 2.76 19.16
CA ARG A 58 -3.21 3.47 19.23
C ARG A 58 -2.10 2.63 18.60
N GLY A 59 -1.99 1.34 18.95
CA GLY A 59 -1.03 0.43 18.35
C GLY A 59 -1.21 0.26 16.84
N HIS A 60 -2.46 0.33 16.35
CA HIS A 60 -2.77 0.36 14.93
C HIS A 60 -2.18 1.61 14.23
N LEU A 61 -2.38 2.79 14.80
CA LEU A 61 -1.85 4.05 14.24
C LEU A 61 -0.30 4.06 14.28
N ASP A 62 0.29 3.60 15.37
CA ASP A 62 1.75 3.48 15.49
C ASP A 62 2.32 2.50 14.45
N ASN A 63 1.61 1.41 14.18
CA ASN A 63 1.98 0.44 13.16
C ASN A 63 1.92 1.05 11.74
N ILE A 64 0.88 1.82 11.41
CA ILE A 64 0.78 2.55 10.14
C ILE A 64 2.01 3.43 9.95
N LYS A 65 2.35 4.25 10.95
CA LYS A 65 3.51 5.13 10.90
C LYS A 65 4.79 4.35 10.62
N ARG A 66 5.05 3.28 11.36
CA ARG A 66 6.22 2.41 11.18
C ARG A 66 6.29 1.82 9.78
N LEU A 67 5.16 1.37 9.23
CA LEU A 67 5.10 0.76 7.89
C LEU A 67 5.33 1.79 6.78
N VAL A 68 4.88 3.03 6.95
CA VAL A 68 5.17 4.13 6.03
C VAL A 68 6.66 4.49 6.10
N GLU A 69 7.23 4.65 7.29
CA GLU A 69 8.65 4.95 7.50
C GLU A 69 9.57 3.86 6.90
N ASN A 70 9.14 2.60 6.94
CA ASN A 70 9.85 1.48 6.33
C ASN A 70 9.61 1.33 4.81
N GLY A 71 8.85 2.24 4.20
CA GLY A 71 8.57 2.23 2.77
C GLY A 71 7.68 1.08 2.29
N LYS A 72 6.98 0.38 3.20
CA LYS A 72 6.10 -0.75 2.85
C LYS A 72 4.66 -0.31 2.59
N LEU A 73 4.17 0.67 3.32
CA LEU A 73 2.80 1.16 3.21
C LEU A 73 2.79 2.47 2.42
N VAL A 74 2.08 2.47 1.30
CA VAL A 74 1.98 3.63 0.39
C VAL A 74 0.72 4.43 0.65
N VAL A 75 -0.41 3.75 0.87
CA VAL A 75 -1.70 4.38 1.14
C VAL A 75 -2.28 3.78 2.40
N ALA A 76 -2.76 4.63 3.30
CA ALA A 76 -3.56 4.27 4.46
C ALA A 76 -4.64 5.33 4.66
N GLY A 77 -5.87 4.90 4.92
CA GLY A 77 -6.94 5.84 5.22
C GLY A 77 -8.23 5.14 5.63
N PRO A 78 -9.03 5.81 6.48
CA PRO A 78 -10.33 5.29 6.89
C PRO A 78 -11.35 5.43 5.77
N LEU A 79 -12.29 4.50 5.72
CA LEU A 79 -13.51 4.61 4.93
C LEU A 79 -14.64 5.20 5.77
N GLY A 80 -15.47 6.01 5.15
CA GLY A 80 -16.72 6.46 5.75
C GLY A 80 -17.67 5.30 6.03
N THR A 81 -18.69 5.54 6.87
CA THR A 81 -19.72 4.55 7.19
C THR A 81 -20.32 3.93 5.93
N ASN A 82 -20.36 2.61 5.88
CA ASN A 82 -20.86 1.85 4.74
C ASN A 82 -21.53 0.55 5.17
N GLN A 83 -22.37 0.00 4.29
CA GLN A 83 -23.16 -1.21 4.57
C GLN A 83 -22.31 -2.48 4.75
N LYS A 84 -21.08 -2.50 4.23
CA LYS A 84 -20.17 -3.66 4.31
C LYS A 84 -19.32 -3.67 5.59
N ASN A 85 -19.46 -2.64 6.43
CA ASN A 85 -18.62 -2.46 7.63
C ASN A 85 -17.10 -2.42 7.31
N TYR A 86 -16.74 -1.94 6.13
CA TYR A 86 -15.37 -1.66 5.78
C TYR A 86 -14.89 -0.43 6.53
N ARG A 87 -13.71 -0.53 7.11
CA ARG A 87 -13.15 0.46 8.04
C ARG A 87 -12.08 1.33 7.41
N GLY A 88 -11.34 0.80 6.47
CA GLY A 88 -10.24 1.52 5.83
C GLY A 88 -9.59 0.70 4.74
N ILE A 89 -8.60 1.30 4.09
CA ILE A 89 -7.77 0.63 3.10
C ILE A 89 -6.29 0.80 3.42
N PHE A 90 -5.51 -0.19 3.02
CA PHE A 90 -4.06 -0.10 2.87
C PHE A 90 -3.65 -0.47 1.45
N ILE A 91 -2.61 0.17 0.94
CA ILE A 91 -1.90 -0.29 -0.26
C ILE A 91 -0.44 -0.50 0.11
N PHE A 92 0.02 -1.74 -0.02
CA PHE A 92 1.39 -2.16 0.25
C PHE A 92 2.19 -2.32 -1.02
N GLN A 93 3.47 -1.95 -0.97
CA GLN A 93 4.46 -2.18 -2.01
C GLN A 93 5.64 -3.00 -1.50
N GLY A 94 6.39 -3.62 -2.42
CA GLY A 94 7.64 -4.32 -2.10
C GLY A 94 7.45 -5.49 -1.12
N VAL A 95 6.27 -6.12 -1.15
CA VAL A 95 5.96 -7.34 -0.40
C VAL A 95 5.88 -8.50 -1.38
N GLU A 96 6.70 -9.53 -1.17
CA GLU A 96 6.95 -10.59 -2.15
C GLU A 96 5.79 -11.60 -2.28
N SER A 97 5.03 -11.79 -1.20
CA SER A 97 3.93 -12.76 -1.17
C SER A 97 2.83 -12.35 -0.20
N GLN A 98 1.65 -12.92 -0.39
CA GLN A 98 0.53 -12.74 0.54
C GLN A 98 0.87 -13.22 1.95
N GLU A 99 1.60 -14.32 2.09
CA GLU A 99 2.03 -14.85 3.40
C GLU A 99 2.90 -13.84 4.16
N LYS A 100 3.85 -13.18 3.45
CA LYS A 100 4.68 -12.13 4.04
C LYS A 100 3.84 -10.91 4.43
N LEU A 101 2.84 -10.56 3.62
CA LEU A 101 1.90 -9.49 3.96
C LEU A 101 1.09 -9.83 5.20
N GLU A 102 0.56 -11.04 5.30
CA GLU A 102 -0.22 -11.49 6.47
C GLU A 102 0.61 -11.46 7.75
N ALA A 103 1.90 -11.83 7.65
CA ALA A 103 2.83 -11.70 8.78
C ALA A 103 3.02 -10.23 9.20
N ILE A 104 3.06 -9.29 8.25
CA ILE A 104 3.10 -7.85 8.53
C ILE A 104 1.80 -7.39 9.20
N LEU A 105 0.65 -7.79 8.67
CA LEU A 105 -0.67 -7.43 9.21
C LEU A 105 -0.88 -7.99 10.63
N ALA A 106 -0.33 -9.17 10.93
CA ALA A 106 -0.40 -9.77 12.26
C ALA A 106 0.36 -8.96 13.35
N THR A 107 1.22 -8.02 12.97
CA THR A 107 1.88 -7.11 13.92
C THR A 107 0.97 -5.97 14.40
N ASP A 108 -0.14 -5.74 13.73
CA ASP A 108 -1.11 -4.70 14.06
C ASP A 108 -1.94 -5.07 15.28
N GLN A 109 -1.94 -4.23 16.32
CA GLN A 109 -2.60 -4.53 17.59
C GLN A 109 -4.13 -4.63 17.46
N ALA A 110 -4.75 -3.85 16.57
CA ALA A 110 -6.19 -3.91 16.36
C ALA A 110 -6.59 -5.20 15.63
N ILE A 111 -5.76 -5.66 14.70
CA ILE A 111 -5.93 -6.96 14.02
C ILE A 111 -5.67 -8.10 15.00
N LYS A 112 -4.56 -8.07 15.73
CA LYS A 112 -4.19 -9.08 16.72
C LYS A 112 -5.26 -9.28 17.79
N ASN A 113 -5.90 -8.20 18.22
CA ASN A 113 -6.96 -8.23 19.22
C ASN A 113 -8.37 -8.40 18.60
N ASN A 114 -8.46 -8.68 17.30
CA ASN A 114 -9.70 -8.91 16.55
C ASN A 114 -10.72 -7.75 16.57
N PHE A 115 -10.28 -6.50 16.83
CA PHE A 115 -11.09 -5.31 16.60
C PHE A 115 -11.19 -4.97 15.11
N LEU A 116 -10.14 -5.29 14.35
CA LEU A 116 -10.11 -5.25 12.89
C LEU A 116 -9.88 -6.64 12.32
N ALA A 117 -10.47 -6.89 11.16
CA ALA A 117 -10.19 -7.98 10.25
C ALA A 117 -9.83 -7.41 8.89
N TYR A 118 -9.42 -8.23 7.96
CA TYR A 118 -8.99 -7.76 6.63
C TYR A 118 -9.32 -8.73 5.51
N GLU A 119 -9.31 -8.19 4.31
CA GLU A 119 -9.26 -8.92 3.04
C GLU A 119 -8.05 -8.43 2.26
N VAL A 120 -7.37 -9.34 1.53
CA VAL A 120 -6.18 -9.03 0.74
C VAL A 120 -6.48 -9.31 -0.73
N TYR A 121 -6.08 -8.36 -1.59
CA TYR A 121 -6.20 -8.48 -3.04
C TYR A 121 -4.87 -8.10 -3.69
N PRO A 122 -4.30 -8.94 -4.56
CA PRO A 122 -3.27 -8.49 -5.50
C PRO A 122 -3.84 -7.36 -6.36
N TRP A 123 -3.09 -6.29 -6.50
CA TRP A 123 -3.50 -5.14 -7.27
C TRP A 123 -2.36 -4.66 -8.18
N TYR A 124 -2.69 -4.35 -9.42
CA TYR A 124 -1.75 -3.83 -10.40
C TYR A 124 -2.12 -2.38 -10.69
N GLY A 125 -1.23 -1.46 -10.33
CA GLY A 125 -1.50 -0.04 -10.37
C GLY A 125 -0.29 0.77 -10.84
N SER A 126 -0.48 2.09 -10.99
CA SER A 126 0.60 2.98 -11.40
C SER A 126 1.81 2.85 -10.49
N ALA A 127 2.99 2.66 -11.09
CA ALA A 127 4.26 2.63 -10.37
C ALA A 127 4.58 3.98 -9.71
N ALA A 128 4.01 5.08 -10.22
CA ALA A 128 4.17 6.42 -9.67
C ALA A 128 3.36 6.66 -8.38
N LEU A 129 2.55 5.70 -7.92
CA LEU A 129 1.72 5.89 -6.73
C LEU A 129 2.51 6.38 -5.49
N PRO A 130 3.72 5.88 -5.18
CA PRO A 130 4.50 6.36 -4.04
C PRO A 130 5.03 7.80 -4.18
N ALA A 131 4.95 8.39 -5.36
CA ALA A 131 5.51 9.73 -5.63
C ALA A 131 4.84 10.85 -4.82
N TYR A 132 3.62 10.65 -4.30
CA TYR A 132 2.94 11.65 -3.47
C TYR A 132 3.50 11.73 -2.04
N LEU A 133 4.18 10.70 -1.53
CA LEU A 133 4.60 10.60 -0.13
C LEU A 133 5.44 11.81 0.35
N PRO A 134 6.43 12.32 -0.42
CA PRO A 134 7.18 13.50 -0.01
C PRO A 134 6.34 14.78 0.08
N VAL A 135 5.24 14.84 -0.67
CA VAL A 135 4.29 15.97 -0.62
C VAL A 135 3.36 15.82 0.57
N SER A 136 2.94 14.58 0.86
CA SER A 136 2.08 14.28 1.99
C SER A 136 2.66 14.81 3.32
N ASP A 137 3.96 14.64 3.54
CA ASP A 137 4.64 15.15 4.75
C ASP A 137 4.63 16.67 4.91
N LYS A 138 4.35 17.41 3.84
CA LYS A 138 4.41 18.88 3.84
C LYS A 138 3.04 19.55 4.00
N ILE A 139 1.95 18.79 3.96
CA ILE A 139 0.60 19.36 3.90
C ILE A 139 -0.21 19.22 5.19
N TRP A 140 0.19 18.37 6.12
CA TRP A 140 -0.50 18.25 7.40
C TRP A 140 0.00 19.30 8.42
N LYS A 141 -0.93 19.90 9.18
CA LYS A 141 -0.60 20.81 10.30
C LYS A 141 -0.57 20.09 11.63
N LYS A 142 -1.36 19.04 11.77
CA LYS A 142 -1.40 18.17 12.95
C LYS A 142 -1.05 16.77 12.49
N LYS A 143 -0.16 16.13 13.22
CA LYS A 143 0.25 14.75 12.92
C LYS A 143 -0.95 13.83 12.94
N PRO A 144 -1.18 13.05 11.86
CA PRO A 144 -2.25 12.08 11.79
C PRO A 144 -2.06 10.92 12.79
#